data_4213a1210e746ef93320cf945edae911
#
_entry.id   4213a1210e746ef93320cf945edae911
#
_cell.length_a   1.000
_cell.length_b   1.000
_cell.length_c   1.000
_cell.angle_alpha   90.00
_cell.angle_beta   90.00
_cell.angle_gamma   90.00
#
_symmetry.space_group_name_H-M   'P 1'
#
loop_
_entity.id
_entity.type
_entity.pdbx_description
1 polymer ?
#
loop_
_entity_poly.entity_id
_entity_poly.type
_entity_poly.pdbx_seq_one_letter_code
_entity_poly.pdbx_strand_id
1 'polypeptide(L)'
;SPAPAKSFSGCCALPGFLVGTGSKYYVPYGITFDSSLLVHFEGNKLLSFEGSKDDERKANAHLDFISNKFSIERDFVHSWHLGIHPGCFFDKPAIENFETWSGSAFGNPRLLHMHSCGAYAPGEVCWNVVDPTVKADGVALWENGILYPERAPGGAGLLEEFQDLNKALADPDRRIGI
;
A
#
# COMPACT_ATOMS: atom_id res chain seq x y z
N SER A 1 7.53 -5.04 11.06
CA SER A 1 8.21 -3.74 10.88
C SER A 1 8.18 -3.34 9.41
N PRO A 2 8.08 -2.04 9.09
CA PRO A 2 8.13 -1.58 7.73
C PRO A 2 9.50 -1.88 7.09
N ALA A 3 9.51 -2.22 5.81
CA ALA A 3 10.75 -2.40 5.07
C ALA A 3 11.20 -1.04 4.48
N PRO A 4 12.49 -0.65 4.66
CA PRO A 4 12.99 0.59 4.09
C PRO A 4 12.92 0.59 2.57
N ALA A 5 12.52 1.73 1.97
CA ALA A 5 12.35 1.85 0.52
C ALA A 5 13.65 2.06 -0.28
N LYS A 6 14.79 2.19 0.37
CA LYS A 6 16.09 2.56 -0.25
C LYS A 6 16.52 1.71 -1.44
N SER A 7 16.11 0.44 -1.48
CA SER A 7 16.53 -0.50 -2.52
C SER A 7 15.42 -0.81 -3.53
N PHE A 8 14.33 -0.06 -3.49
CA PHE A 8 13.20 -0.27 -4.39
C PHE A 8 13.26 0.70 -5.55
N SER A 9 12.98 0.20 -6.74
CA SER A 9 12.81 1.01 -7.93
C SER A 9 11.82 0.34 -8.84
N GLY A 10 11.00 1.11 -9.55
CA GLY A 10 10.05 0.56 -10.48
C GLY A 10 8.81 1.40 -10.68
N CYS A 11 7.73 0.71 -11.02
CA CYS A 11 6.45 1.29 -11.31
C CYS A 11 5.34 0.48 -10.62
N CYS A 12 4.39 1.17 -10.01
CA CYS A 12 3.22 0.57 -9.38
C CYS A 12 1.94 1.17 -9.95
N ALA A 13 0.94 0.33 -10.25
CA ALA A 13 -0.40 0.80 -10.60
C ALA A 13 -1.20 1.11 -9.34
N LEU A 14 -1.83 2.28 -9.29
CA LEU A 14 -2.72 2.70 -8.21
C LEU A 14 -4.15 2.20 -8.43
N PRO A 15 -4.90 1.88 -7.36
CA PRO A 15 -6.29 1.39 -7.47
C PRO A 15 -7.31 2.51 -7.68
N GLY A 16 -6.93 3.64 -8.30
CA GLY A 16 -7.81 4.77 -8.58
C GLY A 16 -7.88 5.83 -7.49
N PHE A 17 -6.98 5.79 -6.51
CA PHE A 17 -6.90 6.81 -5.45
C PHE A 17 -5.54 6.87 -4.76
N LEU A 18 -5.30 7.98 -4.06
CA LEU A 18 -4.31 8.14 -2.99
C LEU A 18 -5.05 8.38 -1.67
N VAL A 19 -4.46 7.95 -0.57
CA VAL A 19 -5.09 8.03 0.76
C VAL A 19 -4.06 8.37 1.83
N GLY A 20 -4.49 8.99 2.93
CA GLY A 20 -3.66 9.17 4.12
C GLY A 20 -3.43 7.87 4.88
N THR A 21 -2.65 7.92 5.94
CA THR A 21 -2.45 6.80 6.86
C THR A 21 -3.39 6.90 8.05
N GLY A 22 -3.80 5.82 8.63
CA GLY A 22 -4.74 5.58 9.73
C GLY A 22 -5.23 6.70 10.67
N SER A 23 -4.71 7.92 10.54
CA SER A 23 -5.12 9.09 11.33
C SER A 23 -5.32 10.29 10.43
N LYS A 24 -6.41 11.04 10.68
CA LYS A 24 -6.80 12.18 9.85
C LYS A 24 -6.12 13.47 10.30
N TYR A 25 -5.01 13.82 9.66
CA TYR A 25 -4.30 15.07 9.92
C TYR A 25 -4.59 16.19 8.92
N TYR A 26 -5.19 15.87 7.76
CA TYR A 26 -5.48 16.82 6.69
C TYR A 26 -6.77 16.48 5.95
N VAL A 27 -7.34 17.48 5.27
CA VAL A 27 -8.54 17.35 4.43
C VAL A 27 -8.21 17.96 3.07
N PRO A 28 -8.47 17.27 1.95
CA PRO A 28 -9.04 15.91 1.88
C PRO A 28 -8.08 14.84 2.36
N TYR A 29 -8.57 13.83 3.07
CA TYR A 29 -7.78 12.69 3.55
C TYR A 29 -7.32 11.77 2.42
N GLY A 30 -8.09 11.71 1.35
CA GLY A 30 -7.77 10.99 0.11
C GLY A 30 -8.34 11.69 -1.10
N ILE A 31 -7.82 11.32 -2.26
CA ILE A 31 -8.29 11.79 -3.57
C ILE A 31 -8.50 10.62 -4.51
N THR A 32 -9.44 10.77 -5.44
CA THR A 32 -9.75 9.76 -6.45
C THR A 32 -9.31 10.21 -7.84
N PHE A 33 -9.06 9.23 -8.69
CA PHE A 33 -8.69 9.38 -10.09
C PHE A 33 -9.79 8.82 -10.99
N ASP A 34 -9.91 9.39 -12.18
CA ASP A 34 -10.89 8.95 -13.16
C ASP A 34 -10.36 7.80 -14.03
N SER A 35 -9.04 7.57 -14.01
CA SER A 35 -8.35 6.53 -14.76
C SER A 35 -7.25 5.87 -13.94
N SER A 36 -6.67 4.79 -14.47
CA SER A 36 -5.48 4.18 -13.87
C SER A 36 -4.32 5.16 -13.87
N LEU A 37 -3.60 5.22 -12.76
CA LEU A 37 -2.43 6.06 -12.59
C LEU A 37 -1.25 5.19 -12.16
N LEU A 38 -0.12 5.29 -12.85
CA LEU A 38 1.11 4.62 -12.49
C LEU A 38 1.98 5.57 -11.64
N VAL A 39 2.67 5.02 -10.65
CA VAL A 39 3.70 5.71 -9.87
C VAL A 39 5.05 5.15 -10.25
N HIS A 40 5.94 6.02 -10.71
CA HIS A 40 7.35 5.69 -10.96
C HIS A 40 8.20 6.16 -9.79
N PHE A 41 9.10 5.30 -9.30
CA PHE A 41 9.97 5.61 -8.18
C PHE A 41 11.33 4.92 -8.31
N GLU A 42 12.35 5.52 -7.71
CA GLU A 42 13.69 5.00 -7.66
C GLU A 42 14.31 5.22 -6.27
N GLY A 43 14.75 4.14 -5.66
CA GLY A 43 15.24 4.16 -4.29
C GLY A 43 14.15 4.64 -3.33
N ASN A 44 14.43 5.71 -2.60
CA ASN A 44 13.48 6.35 -1.69
C ASN A 44 12.86 7.63 -2.28
N LYS A 45 12.74 7.72 -3.60
CA LYS A 45 12.26 8.93 -4.28
C LYS A 45 11.16 8.62 -5.28
N LEU A 46 10.02 9.29 -5.13
CA LEU A 46 8.97 9.36 -6.15
C LEU A 46 9.47 10.24 -7.31
N LEU A 47 9.40 9.73 -8.53
CA LEU A 47 9.86 10.41 -9.73
C LEU A 47 8.71 11.09 -10.47
N SER A 48 7.63 10.35 -10.75
CA SER A 48 6.50 10.85 -11.53
C SER A 48 5.26 9.98 -11.35
N PHE A 49 4.13 10.57 -11.74
CA PHE A 49 2.92 9.84 -12.08
C PHE A 49 2.78 9.77 -13.60
N GLU A 50 2.17 8.69 -14.10
CA GLU A 50 1.89 8.48 -15.51
C GLU A 50 0.43 8.04 -15.68
N GLY A 51 -0.35 8.79 -16.45
CA GLY A 51 -1.76 8.55 -16.71
C GLY A 51 -2.42 9.67 -17.47
N SER A 52 -3.69 9.94 -17.24
CA SER A 52 -4.32 11.13 -17.78
C SER A 52 -3.69 12.40 -17.20
N LYS A 53 -3.56 13.45 -17.99
CA LYS A 53 -2.97 14.73 -17.53
C LYS A 53 -3.73 15.35 -16.36
N ASP A 54 -5.02 15.07 -16.27
CA ASP A 54 -5.85 15.55 -15.17
C ASP A 54 -5.54 14.81 -13.86
N ASP A 55 -5.42 13.48 -13.91
CA ASP A 55 -5.09 12.66 -12.75
C ASP A 55 -3.65 12.87 -12.29
N GLU A 56 -2.68 13.00 -13.22
CA GLU A 56 -1.30 13.38 -12.89
C GLU A 56 -1.29 14.71 -12.12
N ARG A 57 -2.05 15.70 -12.60
CA ARG A 57 -2.16 17.02 -11.95
C ARG A 57 -2.81 16.91 -10.57
N LYS A 58 -3.90 16.14 -10.43
CA LYS A 58 -4.58 15.91 -9.14
C LYS A 58 -3.62 15.28 -8.13
N ALA A 59 -2.88 14.23 -8.53
CA ALA A 59 -1.92 13.56 -7.67
C ALA A 59 -0.80 14.49 -7.20
N ASN A 60 -0.17 15.21 -8.14
CA ASN A 60 0.88 16.17 -7.83
C ASN A 60 0.40 17.28 -6.90
N ALA A 61 -0.77 17.87 -7.18
CA ALA A 61 -1.34 18.93 -6.35
C ALA A 61 -1.64 18.45 -4.92
N HIS A 62 -2.08 17.19 -4.75
CA HIS A 62 -2.33 16.61 -3.43
C HIS A 62 -1.04 16.44 -2.63
N LEU A 63 0.02 15.92 -3.25
CA LEU A 63 1.33 15.80 -2.61
C LEU A 63 1.92 17.18 -2.26
N ASP A 64 1.83 18.16 -3.17
CA ASP A 64 2.28 19.54 -2.93
C ASP A 64 1.52 20.18 -1.76
N PHE A 65 0.20 19.99 -1.69
CA PHE A 65 -0.62 20.48 -0.58
C PHE A 65 -0.14 19.93 0.77
N ILE A 66 0.11 18.61 0.86
CA ILE A 66 0.52 17.97 2.11
C ILE A 66 1.96 18.37 2.47
N SER A 67 2.87 18.33 1.51
CA SER A 67 4.25 18.74 1.69
C SER A 67 4.37 20.18 2.22
N ASN A 68 3.66 21.10 1.60
CA ASN A 68 3.65 22.51 2.01
C ASN A 68 3.00 22.70 3.40
N LYS A 69 1.87 22.02 3.65
CA LYS A 69 1.15 22.11 4.92
C LYS A 69 2.00 21.73 6.13
N PHE A 70 2.85 20.71 5.98
CA PHE A 70 3.65 20.15 7.08
C PHE A 70 5.15 20.45 6.96
N SER A 71 5.58 21.17 5.91
CA SER A 71 7.00 21.48 5.63
C SER A 71 7.87 20.23 5.58
N ILE A 72 7.43 19.22 4.84
CA ILE A 72 8.08 17.91 4.70
C ILE A 72 8.53 17.65 3.27
N GLU A 73 9.47 16.73 3.09
CA GLU A 73 9.94 16.32 1.77
C GLU A 73 8.84 15.58 1.00
N ARG A 74 8.41 16.17 -0.12
CA ARG A 74 7.29 15.71 -0.93
C ARG A 74 7.50 14.33 -1.54
N ASP A 75 8.64 14.11 -2.15
CA ASP A 75 8.94 12.95 -2.99
C ASP A 75 9.63 11.82 -2.21
N PHE A 76 9.83 12.01 -0.90
CA PHE A 76 10.45 10.99 -0.07
C PHE A 76 9.53 9.79 0.11
N VAL A 77 10.04 8.61 -0.28
CA VAL A 77 9.39 7.31 -0.05
C VAL A 77 10.07 6.64 1.13
N HIS A 78 9.37 6.51 2.24
CA HIS A 78 9.96 6.01 3.48
C HIS A 78 10.05 4.49 3.51
N SER A 79 8.91 3.83 3.32
CA SER A 79 8.78 2.40 3.58
C SER A 79 7.65 1.79 2.79
N TRP A 80 7.65 0.48 2.73
CA TRP A 80 6.53 -0.31 2.25
C TRP A 80 6.09 -1.33 3.30
N HIS A 81 4.83 -1.68 3.26
CA HIS A 81 4.17 -2.58 4.18
C HIS A 81 3.30 -3.57 3.41
N LEU A 82 3.25 -4.80 3.88
CA LEU A 82 2.37 -5.84 3.38
C LEU A 82 1.45 -6.32 4.49
N GLY A 83 0.21 -6.57 4.15
CA GLY A 83 -0.72 -7.25 5.03
C GLY A 83 -0.35 -8.71 5.21
N ILE A 84 -0.58 -9.24 6.41
CA ILE A 84 -0.33 -10.65 6.78
C ILE A 84 -1.54 -11.29 7.45
N HIS A 85 -2.64 -10.56 7.61
CA HIS A 85 -3.84 -11.05 8.30
C HIS A 85 -4.96 -11.32 7.29
N PRO A 86 -5.19 -12.59 6.91
CA PRO A 86 -6.12 -12.95 5.84
C PRO A 86 -7.59 -12.61 6.13
N GLY A 87 -7.95 -12.41 7.39
CA GLY A 87 -9.30 -12.03 7.80
C GLY A 87 -9.54 -10.51 7.87
N CYS A 88 -8.57 -9.67 7.55
CA CYS A 88 -8.82 -8.23 7.42
C CYS A 88 -9.68 -7.96 6.19
N PHE A 89 -10.77 -7.22 6.34
CA PHE A 89 -11.67 -6.93 5.22
C PHE A 89 -12.32 -5.55 5.35
N PHE A 90 -12.87 -5.07 4.23
CA PHE A 90 -13.73 -3.90 4.16
C PHE A 90 -14.78 -4.15 3.09
N ASP A 91 -16.05 -4.22 3.48
CA ASP A 91 -17.16 -4.70 2.65
C ASP A 91 -17.87 -3.59 1.84
N LYS A 92 -17.36 -2.35 1.92
CA LYS A 92 -17.84 -1.19 1.18
C LYS A 92 -16.77 -0.68 0.23
N PRO A 93 -17.11 0.13 -0.79
CA PRO A 93 -16.11 0.85 -1.56
C PRO A 93 -15.18 1.69 -0.68
N ALA A 94 -13.88 1.60 -0.88
CA ALA A 94 -12.87 2.36 -0.13
C ALA A 94 -13.13 3.88 -0.17
N ILE A 95 -13.62 4.37 -1.32
CA ILE A 95 -13.91 5.78 -1.56
C ILE A 95 -15.02 6.36 -0.67
N GLU A 96 -15.87 5.53 -0.07
CA GLU A 96 -16.93 5.99 0.84
C GLU A 96 -16.36 6.44 2.18
N ASN A 97 -15.26 5.80 2.64
CA ASN A 97 -14.60 6.17 3.88
C ASN A 97 -13.14 5.67 3.90
N PHE A 98 -12.24 6.41 3.31
CA PHE A 98 -10.81 6.09 3.25
C PHE A 98 -10.16 5.89 4.62
N GLU A 99 -10.58 6.64 5.64
CA GLU A 99 -10.01 6.55 6.98
C GLU A 99 -10.32 5.18 7.62
N THR A 100 -11.59 4.76 7.56
CA THR A 100 -11.98 3.43 8.07
C THR A 100 -11.40 2.31 7.21
N TRP A 101 -11.38 2.49 5.88
CA TRP A 101 -10.80 1.52 4.96
C TRP A 101 -9.33 1.25 5.25
N SER A 102 -8.51 2.29 5.37
CA SER A 102 -7.07 2.14 5.66
C SER A 102 -6.82 1.46 7.01
N GLY A 103 -7.63 1.75 8.01
CA GLY A 103 -7.56 1.10 9.32
C GLY A 103 -8.00 -0.37 9.35
N SER A 104 -8.76 -0.81 8.33
CA SER A 104 -9.35 -2.16 8.29
C SER A 104 -8.69 -3.07 7.25
N ALA A 105 -8.52 -2.58 6.02
CA ALA A 105 -8.07 -3.39 4.88
C ALA A 105 -6.56 -3.57 4.78
N PHE A 106 -5.75 -2.64 5.29
CA PHE A 106 -4.28 -2.67 5.14
C PHE A 106 -3.60 -3.91 5.74
N GLY A 107 -4.26 -4.59 6.66
CA GLY A 107 -3.78 -5.87 7.19
C GLY A 107 -3.90 -7.05 6.24
N ASN A 108 -4.71 -6.95 5.18
CA ASN A 108 -4.96 -8.04 4.24
C ASN A 108 -3.76 -8.30 3.32
N PRO A 109 -3.35 -9.58 3.09
CA PRO A 109 -2.24 -9.93 2.20
C PRO A 109 -2.41 -9.44 0.75
N ARG A 110 -3.63 -9.14 0.33
CA ARG A 110 -3.94 -8.56 -0.99
C ARG A 110 -3.55 -7.10 -1.15
N LEU A 111 -3.11 -6.44 -0.05
CA LEU A 111 -2.72 -5.03 -0.08
C LEU A 111 -1.26 -4.86 0.34
N LEU A 112 -0.49 -4.26 -0.57
CA LEU A 112 0.77 -3.62 -0.26
C LEU A 112 0.55 -2.12 -0.27
N HIS A 113 1.12 -1.39 0.69
CA HIS A 113 1.10 0.06 0.66
C HIS A 113 2.49 0.65 0.94
N MET A 114 2.74 1.79 0.31
CA MET A 114 3.97 2.57 0.45
C MET A 114 3.61 3.95 0.96
N HIS A 115 4.55 4.59 1.65
CA HIS A 115 4.36 5.92 2.23
C HIS A 115 5.28 6.93 1.54
N SER A 116 4.70 8.06 1.13
CA SER A 116 5.40 9.26 0.67
C SER A 116 4.99 10.49 1.47
N CYS A 117 5.55 11.64 1.20
CA CYS A 117 5.35 12.87 1.97
C CYS A 117 5.66 12.71 3.45
N GLY A 118 6.91 12.35 3.75
CA GLY A 118 7.40 12.15 5.11
C GLY A 118 7.42 10.70 5.56
N ALA A 119 8.12 10.47 6.66
CA ALA A 119 8.34 9.15 7.24
C ALA A 119 7.30 8.78 8.30
N TYR A 120 6.61 9.76 8.84
CA TYR A 120 5.66 9.62 9.96
C TYR A 120 4.56 10.66 9.83
N ALA A 121 3.40 10.36 10.44
CA ALA A 121 2.35 11.36 10.61
C ALA A 121 2.94 12.67 11.21
N PRO A 122 2.44 13.83 10.78
CA PRO A 122 1.13 14.02 10.16
C PRO A 122 1.10 14.04 8.62
N GLY A 123 2.17 13.85 7.91
CA GLY A 123 2.23 14.17 6.49
C GLY A 123 2.01 13.03 5.51
N GLU A 124 2.05 11.78 5.94
CA GLU A 124 2.10 10.62 5.07
C GLU A 124 0.94 10.49 4.07
N VAL A 125 1.29 10.11 2.82
CA VAL A 125 0.38 9.71 1.75
C VAL A 125 0.69 8.27 1.36
N CYS A 126 -0.33 7.42 1.34
CA CYS A 126 -0.24 6.02 0.94
C CYS A 126 -0.53 5.83 -0.55
N TRP A 127 0.31 5.05 -1.20
CA TRP A 127 0.01 4.40 -2.48
C TRP A 127 -0.23 2.92 -2.22
N ASN A 128 -1.28 2.41 -2.83
CA ASN A 128 -1.70 1.04 -2.59
C ASN A 128 -1.50 0.21 -3.86
N VAL A 129 -1.01 -1.01 -3.70
CA VAL A 129 -0.90 -2.01 -4.75
C VAL A 129 -1.79 -3.18 -4.39
N VAL A 130 -2.70 -3.52 -5.29
CA VAL A 130 -3.64 -4.63 -5.10
C VAL A 130 -3.05 -5.91 -5.65
N ASP A 131 -3.26 -7.01 -4.95
CA ASP A 131 -2.81 -8.35 -5.31
C ASP A 131 -1.31 -8.41 -5.66
N PRO A 132 -0.42 -7.94 -4.75
CA PRO A 132 1.00 -7.83 -5.05
C PRO A 132 1.66 -9.21 -5.22
N THR A 133 2.69 -9.24 -6.08
CA THR A 133 3.69 -10.32 -6.09
C THR A 133 5.00 -9.76 -5.55
N VAL A 134 5.47 -10.31 -4.44
CA VAL A 134 6.69 -9.85 -3.78
C VAL A 134 7.68 -10.98 -3.64
N LYS A 135 8.91 -10.74 -4.12
CA LYS A 135 10.02 -11.69 -4.03
C LYS A 135 11.10 -11.16 -3.09
N ALA A 136 11.61 -12.05 -2.23
CA ALA A 136 12.80 -11.82 -1.45
C ALA A 136 13.89 -12.81 -1.90
N ASP A 137 15.03 -12.30 -2.34
CA ASP A 137 16.14 -13.09 -2.88
C ASP A 137 15.71 -14.08 -3.98
N GLY A 138 14.78 -13.64 -4.83
CA GLY A 138 14.24 -14.44 -5.92
C GLY A 138 13.09 -15.39 -5.53
N VAL A 139 12.81 -15.58 -4.24
CA VAL A 139 11.71 -16.40 -3.74
C VAL A 139 10.46 -15.56 -3.60
N ALA A 140 9.36 -15.94 -4.27
CA ALA A 140 8.09 -15.27 -4.16
C ALA A 140 7.43 -15.61 -2.82
N LEU A 141 7.38 -14.65 -1.90
CA LEU A 141 6.69 -14.77 -0.61
C LEU A 141 5.21 -14.39 -0.71
N TRP A 142 4.87 -13.49 -1.64
CA TRP A 142 3.51 -13.17 -2.06
C TRP A 142 3.38 -13.39 -3.55
N GLU A 143 2.28 -13.99 -3.98
CA GLU A 143 1.90 -14.13 -5.39
C GLU A 143 0.42 -13.79 -5.54
N ASN A 144 0.12 -12.75 -6.33
CA ASN A 144 -1.25 -12.30 -6.60
C ASN A 144 -2.08 -12.11 -5.31
N GLY A 145 -1.49 -11.48 -4.29
CA GLY A 145 -2.14 -11.20 -3.01
C GLY A 145 -2.25 -12.37 -2.04
N ILE A 146 -1.67 -13.52 -2.35
CA ILE A 146 -1.60 -14.69 -1.47
C ILE A 146 -0.22 -14.76 -0.83
N LEU A 147 -0.18 -14.84 0.49
CA LEU A 147 1.04 -15.03 1.27
C LEU A 147 1.37 -16.52 1.40
N TYR A 148 2.63 -16.88 1.12
CA TYR A 148 3.19 -18.24 1.22
C TYR A 148 4.28 -18.28 2.30
N PRO A 149 3.92 -18.37 3.59
CA PRO A 149 4.91 -18.35 4.69
C PRO A 149 5.92 -19.49 4.62
N GLU A 150 5.50 -20.67 4.13
CA GLU A 150 6.36 -21.86 3.99
C GLU A 150 7.58 -21.66 3.10
N ARG A 151 7.57 -20.62 2.26
CA ARG A 151 8.69 -20.24 1.40
C ARG A 151 9.74 -19.41 2.12
N ALA A 152 9.41 -18.90 3.33
CA ALA A 152 10.35 -18.19 4.19
C ALA A 152 11.04 -19.16 5.15
N PRO A 153 12.28 -18.87 5.60
CA PRO A 153 12.97 -19.68 6.61
C PRO A 153 12.10 -19.83 7.87
N GLY A 154 11.85 -21.08 8.27
CA GLY A 154 11.04 -21.42 9.44
C GLY A 154 9.52 -21.40 9.22
N GLY A 155 9.03 -20.90 8.08
CA GLY A 155 7.60 -20.75 7.82
C GLY A 155 6.85 -22.06 7.70
N ALA A 156 7.47 -23.12 7.14
CA ALA A 156 6.87 -24.44 7.07
C ALA A 156 6.54 -25.00 8.46
N GLY A 157 7.47 -24.91 9.42
CA GLY A 157 7.25 -25.34 10.79
C GLY A 157 6.12 -24.56 11.50
N LEU A 158 6.00 -23.26 11.19
CA LEU A 158 4.90 -22.46 11.71
C LEU A 158 3.53 -22.97 11.20
N LEU A 159 3.43 -23.33 9.92
CA LEU A 159 2.18 -23.86 9.35
C LEU A 159 1.85 -25.27 9.83
N GLU A 160 2.85 -26.08 10.19
CA GLU A 160 2.63 -27.39 10.85
C GLU A 160 2.05 -27.20 12.25
N GLU A 161 2.54 -26.22 13.00
CA GLU A 161 2.04 -25.89 14.34
C GLU A 161 0.64 -25.27 14.30
N PHE A 162 0.35 -24.43 13.30
CA PHE A 162 -0.91 -23.68 13.18
C PHE A 162 -1.65 -24.03 11.88
N GLN A 163 -2.23 -25.23 11.80
CA GLN A 163 -2.87 -25.73 10.57
C GLN A 163 -4.04 -24.86 10.06
N ASP A 164 -4.78 -24.22 10.96
CA ASP A 164 -5.89 -23.32 10.56
C ASP A 164 -5.36 -22.03 9.92
N LEU A 165 -4.15 -21.60 10.27
CA LEU A 165 -3.49 -20.46 9.63
C LEU A 165 -3.21 -20.75 8.15
N ASN A 166 -2.76 -21.95 7.82
CA ASN A 166 -2.50 -22.36 6.44
C ASN A 166 -3.76 -22.22 5.56
N LYS A 167 -4.91 -22.70 6.05
CA LYS A 167 -6.20 -22.57 5.34
C LYS A 167 -6.59 -21.10 5.15
N ALA A 168 -6.46 -20.30 6.21
CA ALA A 168 -6.83 -18.88 6.16
C ALA A 168 -5.95 -18.09 5.20
N LEU A 169 -4.65 -18.37 5.14
CA LEU A 169 -3.71 -17.67 4.24
C LEU A 169 -3.90 -18.07 2.77
N ALA A 170 -4.32 -19.30 2.50
CA ALA A 170 -4.58 -19.78 1.14
C ALA A 170 -5.80 -19.11 0.47
N ASP A 171 -6.76 -18.61 1.25
CA ASP A 171 -7.94 -17.90 0.75
C ASP A 171 -8.23 -16.67 1.62
N PRO A 172 -7.44 -15.60 1.49
CA PRO A 172 -7.67 -14.36 2.22
C PRO A 172 -8.99 -13.71 1.81
N ASP A 173 -9.61 -12.98 2.73
CA ASP A 173 -10.88 -12.28 2.45
C ASP A 173 -10.74 -11.37 1.22
N ARG A 174 -11.65 -11.54 0.27
CA ARG A 174 -11.62 -10.81 -1.01
C ARG A 174 -12.25 -9.43 -0.93
N ARG A 175 -12.99 -9.15 0.12
CA ARG A 175 -13.65 -7.85 0.35
C ARG A 175 -12.66 -6.86 0.90
N ILE A 176 -11.91 -6.21 0.03
CA ILE A 176 -10.90 -5.20 0.40
C ILE A 176 -11.29 -3.78 -0.03
N GLY A 177 -12.54 -3.57 -0.45
CA GLY A 177 -13.05 -2.25 -0.81
C GLY A 177 -12.65 -1.75 -2.20
N ILE A 178 -12.08 -2.62 -3.04
CA ILE A 178 -11.57 -2.29 -4.38
C ILE A 178 -12.17 -3.23 -5.40
#